data_0de9f480292ed0fa089702afdacd6a43
#
_entry.id   0de9f480292ed0fa089702afdacd6a43
#
_cell.length_a   1.000
_cell.length_b   1.000
_cell.length_c   1.000
_cell.angle_alpha   90.00
_cell.angle_beta   90.00
_cell.angle_gamma   90.00
#
_symmetry.space_group_name_H-M   'P 1'
#
loop_
_entity.id
_entity.type
_entity.pdbx_description
1 polymer ?
#
loop_
_entity_poly.entity_id
_entity_poly.type
_entity_poly.pdbx_seq_one_letter_code
_entity_poly.pdbx_strand_id
1 'polypeptide(L)'
;MMDSQTRQMELVVQSTADSIRVLLEEYADRLDSIAGKSTGQQSVRPTVARSDTIRDVWLENSNGEVIYSCYGLSAVCDVPITRTENISYWQYHSGGEHYLVMKRKAGDETVCLVVDSTVMYQQLISEIHVGRNGYIMIKNNDNLVVMHPEAVQWGIKVVEGRQRIYQGKELDMSSLSELLRAQQEEESGTLDYYSYWWADPALPRVHKISAFRHLDVGGSFWIVSAVVDYDDFYEPVQQSFVKVVLIFGGVALVLVLFMFQMFRLQERDRRSATEISDLKTLNQTLEELHRSEESLAHGQRLQMMGTLTGGDRPLSSITY
;
A
#
# COMPACT_ATOMS: atom_id res chain seq x y z
N MET A 1 6.42 -6.19 4.33
CA MET A 1 5.89 -5.34 3.25
C MET A 1 4.53 -4.74 3.64
N MET A 2 3.61 -5.52 4.20
CA MET A 2 2.34 -5.06 4.78
C MET A 2 2.56 -3.98 5.85
N ASP A 3 3.45 -4.23 6.82
CA ASP A 3 3.81 -3.27 7.88
C ASP A 3 4.34 -1.92 7.33
N SER A 4 4.99 -1.93 6.16
CA SER A 4 5.53 -0.72 5.54
C SER A 4 4.44 0.20 4.99
N GLN A 5 3.41 -0.35 4.35
CA GLN A 5 2.31 0.43 3.77
C GLN A 5 1.34 0.92 4.86
N THR A 6 1.04 0.07 5.85
CA THR A 6 0.26 0.47 7.03
C THR A 6 0.95 1.63 7.74
N ARG A 7 2.25 1.52 7.96
CA ARG A 7 3.05 2.59 8.57
C ARG A 7 3.06 3.87 7.71
N GLN A 8 3.04 3.74 6.40
CA GLN A 8 2.93 4.91 5.52
C GLN A 8 1.57 5.60 5.68
N MET A 9 0.46 4.86 5.75
CA MET A 9 -0.87 5.42 6.02
C MET A 9 -0.92 6.12 7.39
N GLU A 10 -0.35 5.49 8.42
CA GLU A 10 -0.27 6.09 9.76
C GLU A 10 0.52 7.42 9.76
N LEU A 11 1.65 7.47 9.05
CA LEU A 11 2.43 8.70 8.89
C LEU A 11 1.65 9.79 8.15
N VAL A 12 0.90 9.44 7.12
CA VAL A 12 0.05 10.37 6.39
C VAL A 12 -1.03 10.94 7.31
N VAL A 13 -1.72 10.09 8.06
CA VAL A 13 -2.74 10.52 9.03
C VAL A 13 -2.15 11.42 10.11
N GLN A 14 -0.99 11.06 10.64
CA GLN A 14 -0.28 11.86 11.64
C GLN A 14 0.09 13.23 11.10
N SER A 15 0.72 13.29 9.93
CA SER A 15 1.11 14.56 9.29
C SER A 15 -0.10 15.44 9.00
N THR A 16 -1.20 14.82 8.54
CA THR A 16 -2.45 15.55 8.28
C THR A 16 -3.06 16.10 9.58
N ALA A 17 -3.11 15.28 10.64
CA ALA A 17 -3.62 15.72 11.94
C ALA A 17 -2.79 16.88 12.49
N ASP A 18 -1.45 16.80 12.40
CA ASP A 18 -0.55 17.86 12.84
C ASP A 18 -0.75 19.15 12.03
N SER A 19 -0.93 19.06 10.71
CA SER A 19 -1.21 20.23 9.87
C SER A 19 -2.53 20.90 10.20
N ILE A 20 -3.58 20.11 10.44
CA ILE A 20 -4.90 20.63 10.84
C ILE A 20 -4.82 21.28 12.22
N ARG A 21 -4.10 20.67 13.16
CA ARG A 21 -3.89 21.23 14.49
C ARG A 21 -3.27 22.61 14.42
N VAL A 22 -2.16 22.75 13.72
CA VAL A 22 -1.46 24.03 13.54
C VAL A 22 -2.39 25.11 12.96
N LEU A 23 -3.20 24.74 11.95
CA LEU A 23 -4.13 25.67 11.34
C LEU A 23 -5.29 26.06 12.28
N LEU A 24 -5.84 25.12 13.03
CA LEU A 24 -6.88 25.42 14.02
C LEU A 24 -6.35 26.29 15.15
N GLU A 25 -5.12 26.08 15.61
CA GLU A 25 -4.44 26.93 16.61
C GLU A 25 -4.22 28.34 16.05
N GLU A 26 -3.78 28.49 14.80
CA GLU A 26 -3.65 29.80 14.14
C GLU A 26 -5.00 30.55 14.08
N TYR A 27 -6.08 29.84 13.74
CA TYR A 27 -7.41 30.44 13.72
C TYR A 27 -7.92 30.79 15.12
N ALA A 28 -7.61 29.96 16.13
CA ALA A 28 -7.94 30.24 17.52
C ALA A 28 -7.23 31.50 18.01
N ASP A 29 -5.94 31.64 17.76
CA ASP A 29 -5.16 32.82 18.11
C ASP A 29 -5.69 34.10 17.44
N ARG A 30 -6.06 34.00 16.16
CA ARG A 30 -6.70 35.10 15.44
C ARG A 30 -8.03 35.49 16.07
N LEU A 31 -8.88 34.49 16.37
CA LEU A 31 -10.15 34.70 17.05
C LEU A 31 -9.98 35.37 18.40
N ASP A 32 -8.97 34.94 19.17
CA ASP A 32 -8.61 35.51 20.45
C ASP A 32 -8.16 36.96 20.35
N SER A 33 -7.34 37.26 19.37
CA SER A 33 -6.87 38.63 19.10
C SER A 33 -8.04 39.57 18.73
N ILE A 34 -9.05 39.06 18.01
CA ILE A 34 -10.25 39.81 17.66
C ILE A 34 -11.14 40.01 18.90
N ALA A 35 -11.41 38.92 19.64
CA ALA A 35 -12.25 38.95 20.84
C ALA A 35 -11.67 39.85 21.94
N GLY A 36 -10.34 39.87 22.13
CA GLY A 36 -9.66 40.73 23.11
C GLY A 36 -9.67 42.22 22.76
N LYS A 37 -9.91 42.58 21.48
CA LYS A 37 -10.01 43.98 21.05
C LYS A 37 -11.48 44.44 20.84
N SER A 38 -12.43 43.54 20.98
CA SER A 38 -13.82 43.80 20.69
C SER A 38 -14.50 44.58 21.82
N THR A 39 -14.52 45.90 21.70
CA THR A 39 -15.43 46.78 22.37
C THR A 39 -16.29 47.51 21.34
N GLY A 40 -17.11 46.75 20.58
CA GLY A 40 -18.04 47.28 19.58
C GLY A 40 -17.61 47.12 18.11
N GLN A 41 -18.57 47.36 17.23
CA GLN A 41 -18.50 47.13 15.75
C GLN A 41 -17.32 47.78 15.01
N GLN A 42 -16.71 48.83 15.54
CA GLN A 42 -15.61 49.59 14.91
C GLN A 42 -14.23 48.96 15.07
N SER A 43 -14.07 48.05 16.01
CA SER A 43 -12.75 47.45 16.31
C SER A 43 -12.49 46.11 15.54
N VAL A 44 -13.50 45.48 15.02
CA VAL A 44 -13.40 44.18 14.32
C VAL A 44 -12.89 44.30 12.89
N ARG A 45 -13.33 45.33 12.16
CA ARG A 45 -13.05 45.54 10.74
C ARG A 45 -11.56 45.65 10.33
N PRO A 46 -10.71 46.39 11.06
CA PRO A 46 -9.31 46.54 10.66
C PRO A 46 -8.38 45.37 11.05
N THR A 47 -8.88 44.42 11.83
CA THR A 47 -8.03 43.37 12.43
C THR A 47 -8.01 42.10 11.59
N VAL A 48 -8.95 41.94 10.63
CA VAL A 48 -9.06 40.72 9.83
C VAL A 48 -8.72 41.01 8.36
N ALA A 49 -7.53 40.61 7.95
CA ALA A 49 -7.24 40.50 6.53
C ALA A 49 -8.02 39.27 5.98
N ARG A 50 -8.82 39.52 4.95
CA ARG A 50 -9.45 38.45 4.18
C ARG A 50 -8.35 37.54 3.61
N SER A 51 -8.42 36.24 3.88
CA SER A 51 -7.58 35.23 3.23
C SER A 51 -8.47 34.34 2.37
N ASP A 52 -7.86 33.49 1.57
CA ASP A 52 -8.61 32.55 0.74
C ASP A 52 -9.47 31.58 1.58
N THR A 53 -9.05 31.31 2.81
CA THR A 53 -9.73 30.42 3.75
C THR A 53 -10.67 31.15 4.71
N ILE A 54 -10.34 32.38 5.15
CA ILE A 54 -11.22 33.16 6.05
C ILE A 54 -12.20 33.96 5.20
N ARG A 55 -13.49 33.61 5.30
CA ARG A 55 -14.57 34.21 4.50
C ARG A 55 -15.20 35.40 5.19
N ASP A 56 -15.42 35.31 6.52
CA ASP A 56 -16.06 36.40 7.26
C ASP A 56 -15.68 36.36 8.76
N VAL A 57 -15.99 37.43 9.44
CA VAL A 57 -16.02 37.55 10.89
C VAL A 57 -17.34 38.16 11.30
N TRP A 58 -18.03 37.46 12.22
CA TRP A 58 -19.34 37.91 12.72
C TRP A 58 -19.27 38.30 14.18
N LEU A 59 -20.19 39.19 14.57
CA LEU A 59 -20.57 39.38 15.96
C LEU A 59 -22.00 38.87 16.14
N GLU A 60 -22.21 38.03 17.12
CA GLU A 60 -23.53 37.57 17.55
C GLU A 60 -23.87 38.16 18.90
N ASN A 61 -25.15 38.49 19.10
CA ASN A 61 -25.69 38.87 20.41
C ASN A 61 -25.85 37.63 21.32
N SER A 62 -26.31 37.87 22.55
CA SER A 62 -26.59 36.80 23.53
C SER A 62 -27.63 35.76 23.07
N ASN A 63 -28.47 36.11 22.09
CA ASN A 63 -29.50 35.24 21.51
C ASN A 63 -28.93 34.41 20.32
N GLY A 64 -27.67 34.61 19.92
CA GLY A 64 -27.08 33.97 18.75
C GLY A 64 -27.46 34.58 17.40
N GLU A 65 -28.02 35.83 17.40
CA GLU A 65 -28.32 36.55 16.18
C GLU A 65 -27.12 37.37 15.73
N VAL A 66 -26.78 37.27 14.44
CA VAL A 66 -25.68 38.04 13.84
C VAL A 66 -26.05 39.53 13.80
N ILE A 67 -25.38 40.34 14.62
CA ILE A 67 -25.56 41.79 14.70
C ILE A 67 -24.61 42.56 13.80
N TYR A 68 -23.50 41.92 13.39
CA TYR A 68 -22.52 42.53 12.49
C TYR A 68 -21.77 41.43 11.71
N SER A 69 -21.49 41.69 10.43
CA SER A 69 -20.68 40.88 9.55
C SER A 69 -19.69 41.76 8.82
N CYS A 70 -18.43 41.38 8.72
CA CYS A 70 -17.39 42.15 8.05
C CYS A 70 -17.54 42.14 6.52
N TYR A 71 -18.01 41.03 5.97
CA TYR A 71 -18.08 40.80 4.52
C TYR A 71 -19.48 40.45 3.99
N GLY A 72 -20.48 40.47 4.85
CA GLY A 72 -21.88 40.31 4.46
C GLY A 72 -22.39 38.86 4.39
N LEU A 73 -21.60 37.89 4.88
CA LEU A 73 -22.08 36.53 5.10
C LEU A 73 -22.89 36.50 6.40
N SER A 74 -24.21 36.54 6.31
CA SER A 74 -25.07 36.42 7.50
C SER A 74 -25.78 35.08 7.47
N ALA A 75 -25.63 34.30 8.55
CA ALA A 75 -26.29 33.02 8.63
C ALA A 75 -26.43 32.47 10.04
N VAL A 76 -27.38 31.58 10.19
CA VAL A 76 -27.55 30.76 11.38
C VAL A 76 -26.69 29.52 11.25
N CYS A 77 -25.87 29.23 12.29
CA CYS A 77 -25.07 27.99 12.32
C CYS A 77 -25.98 26.78 12.53
N ASP A 78 -25.93 25.83 11.59
CA ASP A 78 -26.90 24.74 11.55
C ASP A 78 -26.56 23.60 12.51
N VAL A 79 -25.27 23.21 12.57
CA VAL A 79 -24.86 21.98 13.25
C VAL A 79 -23.68 22.25 14.20
N PRO A 80 -23.84 22.03 15.54
CA PRO A 80 -22.71 22.08 16.44
C PRO A 80 -21.80 20.87 16.22
N ILE A 81 -20.48 21.10 16.05
CA ILE A 81 -19.49 20.06 15.87
C ILE A 81 -18.87 19.68 17.23
N THR A 82 -18.31 20.67 17.92
CA THR A 82 -17.58 20.49 19.17
C THR A 82 -17.70 21.72 20.04
N ARG A 83 -17.82 21.55 21.35
CA ARG A 83 -17.77 22.63 22.31
C ARG A 83 -16.60 22.38 23.27
N THR A 84 -15.73 23.37 23.36
CA THR A 84 -14.65 23.40 24.36
C THR A 84 -14.94 24.50 25.39
N GLU A 85 -14.09 24.65 26.38
CA GLU A 85 -14.25 25.72 27.38
C GLU A 85 -14.19 27.12 26.78
N ASN A 86 -13.35 27.31 25.75
CA ASN A 86 -13.06 28.62 25.17
C ASN A 86 -13.67 28.85 23.79
N ILE A 87 -13.72 27.82 22.98
CA ILE A 87 -14.16 27.91 21.57
C ILE A 87 -15.21 26.85 21.30
N SER A 88 -16.24 27.21 20.58
CA SER A 88 -17.19 26.24 20.02
C SER A 88 -17.10 26.22 18.50
N TYR A 89 -17.13 25.02 17.92
CA TYR A 89 -17.01 24.75 16.50
C TYR A 89 -18.39 24.39 15.96
N TRP A 90 -18.75 25.00 14.86
CA TRP A 90 -20.05 24.82 14.22
C TRP A 90 -19.88 24.64 12.73
N GLN A 91 -20.77 23.92 12.11
CA GLN A 91 -20.86 23.81 10.67
C GLN A 91 -22.02 24.67 10.15
N TYR A 92 -21.79 25.30 9.02
CA TYR A 92 -22.75 26.13 8.33
C TYR A 92 -22.70 25.86 6.84
N HIS A 93 -23.85 25.84 6.19
CA HIS A 93 -24.00 25.62 4.76
C HIS A 93 -24.69 26.83 4.10
N SER A 94 -24.16 27.30 3.00
CA SER A 94 -24.81 28.34 2.19
C SER A 94 -24.42 28.19 0.72
N GLY A 95 -25.42 28.19 -0.18
CA GLY A 95 -25.17 28.17 -1.61
C GLY A 95 -24.39 26.97 -2.13
N GLY A 96 -24.38 25.82 -1.40
CA GLY A 96 -23.60 24.64 -1.72
C GLY A 96 -22.16 24.66 -1.19
N GLU A 97 -21.78 25.71 -0.49
CA GLU A 97 -20.50 25.85 0.20
C GLU A 97 -20.62 25.45 1.68
N HIS A 98 -19.54 24.92 2.22
CA HIS A 98 -19.44 24.47 3.60
C HIS A 98 -18.45 25.34 4.38
N TYR A 99 -18.87 25.77 5.56
CA TYR A 99 -18.08 26.63 6.41
C TYR A 99 -17.91 26.03 7.80
N LEU A 100 -16.70 26.15 8.36
CA LEU A 100 -16.40 25.93 9.75
C LEU A 100 -16.48 27.28 10.48
N VAL A 101 -17.33 27.37 11.47
CA VAL A 101 -17.48 28.58 12.27
C VAL A 101 -16.93 28.33 13.66
N MET A 102 -15.90 29.08 14.02
CA MET A 102 -15.31 29.08 15.34
C MET A 102 -15.86 30.25 16.13
N LYS A 103 -16.49 29.98 17.28
CA LYS A 103 -17.15 30.97 18.11
C LYS A 103 -16.46 31.11 19.47
N ARG A 104 -16.26 32.36 19.90
CA ARG A 104 -15.71 32.69 21.21
C ARG A 104 -16.50 33.81 21.87
N LYS A 105 -16.83 33.66 23.14
CA LYS A 105 -17.49 34.70 23.93
C LYS A 105 -16.55 35.85 24.23
N ALA A 106 -17.01 37.08 24.06
CA ALA A 106 -16.33 38.34 24.38
C ALA A 106 -17.34 39.27 25.08
N GLY A 107 -17.44 39.12 26.42
CA GLY A 107 -18.48 39.80 27.19
C GLY A 107 -19.89 39.31 26.86
N ASP A 108 -20.75 40.24 26.49
CA ASP A 108 -22.14 39.95 26.10
C ASP A 108 -22.27 39.54 24.63
N GLU A 109 -21.21 39.67 23.86
CA GLU A 109 -21.17 39.33 22.44
C GLU A 109 -20.40 38.02 22.19
N THR A 110 -20.61 37.41 21.05
CA THR A 110 -19.84 36.28 20.58
C THR A 110 -19.16 36.64 19.27
N VAL A 111 -17.85 36.55 19.23
CA VAL A 111 -17.06 36.68 18.01
C VAL A 111 -17.01 35.34 17.27
N CYS A 112 -17.31 35.35 15.99
CA CYS A 112 -17.35 34.18 15.14
C CYS A 112 -16.39 34.37 13.96
N LEU A 113 -15.45 33.45 13.82
CA LEU A 113 -14.57 33.35 12.65
C LEU A 113 -15.13 32.32 11.67
N VAL A 114 -15.37 32.72 10.44
CA VAL A 114 -15.96 31.88 9.40
C VAL A 114 -14.88 31.44 8.43
N VAL A 115 -14.62 30.16 8.40
CA VAL A 115 -13.59 29.52 7.56
C VAL A 115 -14.27 28.71 6.48
N ASP A 116 -13.82 28.87 5.23
CA ASP A 116 -14.26 28.05 4.11
C ASP A 116 -13.64 26.63 4.26
N SER A 117 -14.48 25.69 4.66
CA SER A 117 -14.04 24.31 4.89
C SER A 117 -13.67 23.60 3.59
N THR A 118 -14.28 23.96 2.46
CA THR A 118 -13.98 23.38 1.14
C THR A 118 -12.58 23.78 0.71
N VAL A 119 -12.26 25.07 0.81
CA VAL A 119 -10.91 25.57 0.51
C VAL A 119 -9.87 24.99 1.47
N MET A 120 -10.20 24.92 2.76
CA MET A 120 -9.34 24.29 3.78
C MET A 120 -9.08 22.82 3.44
N TYR A 121 -10.10 22.06 3.09
CA TYR A 121 -9.97 20.66 2.67
C TYR A 121 -9.07 20.55 1.43
N GLN A 122 -9.29 21.37 0.43
CA GLN A 122 -8.51 21.37 -0.81
C GLN A 122 -7.04 21.67 -0.56
N GLN A 123 -6.73 22.66 0.25
CA GLN A 123 -5.34 23.04 0.54
C GLN A 123 -4.58 22.04 1.38
N LEU A 124 -5.24 21.39 2.34
CA LEU A 124 -4.57 20.51 3.31
C LEU A 124 -4.60 19.04 2.91
N ILE A 125 -5.62 18.61 2.20
CA ILE A 125 -5.99 17.18 2.12
C ILE A 125 -6.10 16.70 0.67
N SER A 126 -6.60 17.52 -0.26
CA SER A 126 -6.93 17.06 -1.61
C SER A 126 -5.72 16.54 -2.40
N GLU A 127 -4.53 17.04 -2.12
CA GLU A 127 -3.29 16.60 -2.75
C GLU A 127 -2.71 15.32 -2.13
N ILE A 128 -3.26 14.89 -1.00
CA ILE A 128 -2.79 13.69 -0.31
C ILE A 128 -3.48 12.48 -0.93
N HIS A 129 -2.76 11.77 -1.80
CA HIS A 129 -3.24 10.58 -2.45
C HIS A 129 -2.86 9.34 -1.64
N VAL A 130 -3.85 8.58 -1.21
CA VAL A 130 -3.69 7.29 -0.54
C VAL A 130 -4.25 6.20 -1.46
N GLY A 131 -3.37 5.41 -2.08
CA GLY A 131 -3.79 4.46 -3.12
C GLY A 131 -4.34 5.16 -4.37
N ARG A 132 -5.17 4.48 -5.16
CA ARG A 132 -5.81 5.03 -6.36
C ARG A 132 -7.08 5.83 -6.06
N ASN A 133 -7.88 5.32 -5.13
CA ASN A 133 -9.19 5.88 -4.80
C ASN A 133 -9.31 6.29 -3.33
N GLY A 134 -8.21 6.20 -2.57
CA GLY A 134 -8.25 6.51 -1.15
C GLY A 134 -8.45 7.99 -0.87
N TYR A 135 -8.98 8.28 0.29
CA TYR A 135 -9.27 9.64 0.73
C TYR A 135 -9.05 9.81 2.22
N ILE A 136 -8.98 11.06 2.65
CA ILE A 136 -8.95 11.44 4.05
C ILE A 136 -10.30 12.02 4.43
N MET A 137 -10.82 11.63 5.59
CA MET A 137 -12.00 12.21 6.20
C MET A 137 -11.72 12.61 7.64
N ILE A 138 -12.44 13.61 8.10
CA ILE A 138 -12.38 14.11 9.48
C ILE A 138 -13.78 14.04 10.06
N LYS A 139 -13.90 13.51 11.25
CA LYS A 139 -15.14 13.48 12.03
C LYS A 139 -14.86 13.85 13.49
N ASN A 140 -15.87 14.28 14.20
CA ASN A 140 -15.77 14.53 15.62
C ASN A 140 -15.92 13.23 16.45
N ASN A 141 -15.81 13.35 17.77
CA ASN A 141 -15.99 12.25 18.71
C ASN A 141 -17.41 11.65 18.73
N ASP A 142 -18.42 12.37 18.20
CA ASP A 142 -19.80 11.86 18.06
C ASP A 142 -20.08 11.24 16.68
N ASN A 143 -19.04 10.96 15.91
CA ASN A 143 -19.10 10.45 14.54
C ASN A 143 -19.84 11.39 13.55
N LEU A 144 -19.88 12.69 13.83
CA LEU A 144 -20.33 13.70 12.90
C LEU A 144 -19.20 14.01 11.90
N VAL A 145 -19.47 13.95 10.62
CA VAL A 145 -18.49 14.24 9.57
C VAL A 145 -18.22 15.75 9.51
N VAL A 146 -16.97 16.12 9.78
CA VAL A 146 -16.50 17.51 9.71
C VAL A 146 -16.00 17.83 8.31
N MET A 147 -15.22 16.92 7.69
CA MET A 147 -14.70 17.07 6.33
C MET A 147 -14.68 15.72 5.62
N HIS A 148 -15.07 15.74 4.35
CA HIS A 148 -15.12 14.55 3.48
C HIS A 148 -14.95 14.99 2.02
N PRO A 149 -14.36 14.19 1.12
CA PRO A 149 -14.30 14.54 -0.31
C PRO A 149 -15.69 14.74 -0.95
N GLU A 150 -16.66 13.96 -0.50
CA GLU A 150 -18.05 14.08 -0.96
C GLU A 150 -18.83 15.09 -0.13
N ALA A 151 -19.25 16.20 -0.76
CA ALA A 151 -19.95 17.29 -0.09
C ALA A 151 -21.22 16.84 0.63
N VAL A 152 -21.96 15.87 0.09
CA VAL A 152 -23.20 15.33 0.69
C VAL A 152 -22.96 14.65 2.04
N GLN A 153 -21.73 14.30 2.35
CA GLN A 153 -21.36 13.64 3.62
C GLN A 153 -21.08 14.64 4.76
N TRP A 154 -20.96 15.92 4.47
CA TRP A 154 -20.61 16.92 5.48
C TRP A 154 -21.77 17.18 6.44
N GLY A 155 -21.49 17.28 7.72
CA GLY A 155 -22.48 17.59 8.75
C GLY A 155 -23.46 16.46 9.08
N ILE A 156 -23.24 15.26 8.55
CA ILE A 156 -24.07 14.10 8.88
C ILE A 156 -23.35 13.16 9.84
N LYS A 157 -24.11 12.42 10.64
CA LYS A 157 -23.58 11.28 11.38
C LYS A 157 -23.28 10.12 10.44
N VAL A 158 -22.13 9.49 10.63
CA VAL A 158 -21.58 8.48 9.71
C VAL A 158 -22.56 7.35 9.41
N VAL A 159 -23.25 6.80 10.41
CA VAL A 159 -24.19 5.69 10.22
C VAL A 159 -25.58 6.21 9.88
N GLU A 160 -26.21 6.94 10.80
CA GLU A 160 -27.59 7.38 10.69
C GLU A 160 -27.81 8.33 9.52
N GLY A 161 -26.84 9.20 9.26
CA GLY A 161 -26.89 10.15 8.15
C GLY A 161 -26.83 9.43 6.80
N ARG A 162 -25.94 8.46 6.65
CA ARG A 162 -25.83 7.66 5.44
C ARG A 162 -27.06 6.79 5.20
N GLN A 163 -27.59 6.14 6.23
CA GLN A 163 -28.86 5.41 6.12
C GLN A 163 -30.00 6.31 5.64
N ARG A 164 -30.02 7.57 6.08
CA ARG A 164 -31.03 8.55 5.66
C ARG A 164 -30.85 9.02 4.22
N ILE A 165 -29.60 9.29 3.80
CA ILE A 165 -29.29 9.72 2.43
C ILE A 165 -29.63 8.62 1.42
N TYR A 166 -29.29 7.37 1.74
CA TYR A 166 -29.47 6.23 0.85
C TYR A 166 -30.69 5.40 1.23
N GLN A 167 -31.81 6.05 1.59
CA GLN A 167 -33.07 5.40 1.90
C GLN A 167 -33.51 4.48 0.74
N GLY A 168 -33.96 3.26 1.10
CA GLY A 168 -34.41 2.24 0.13
C GLY A 168 -33.31 1.26 -0.31
N LYS A 169 -32.06 1.44 0.15
CA LYS A 169 -31.00 0.44 0.01
C LYS A 169 -30.77 -0.24 1.37
N GLU A 170 -30.72 -1.55 1.37
CA GLU A 170 -30.35 -2.31 2.57
C GLU A 170 -28.83 -2.26 2.75
N LEU A 171 -28.37 -1.44 3.71
CA LEU A 171 -26.95 -1.22 3.97
C LEU A 171 -26.53 -1.99 5.23
N ASP A 172 -25.59 -2.90 5.07
CA ASP A 172 -24.91 -3.55 6.20
C ASP A 172 -23.83 -2.59 6.76
N MET A 173 -24.11 -2.03 7.94
CA MET A 173 -23.23 -1.11 8.65
C MET A 173 -22.47 -1.77 9.81
N SER A 174 -22.56 -3.06 9.99
CA SER A 174 -21.98 -3.78 11.14
C SER A 174 -20.48 -3.58 11.25
N SER A 175 -19.75 -3.89 10.17
CA SER A 175 -18.30 -3.77 10.13
C SER A 175 -17.82 -2.31 10.23
N LEU A 176 -18.56 -1.36 9.63
CA LEU A 176 -18.30 0.06 9.80
C LEU A 176 -18.50 0.50 11.25
N SER A 177 -19.52 -0.01 11.94
CA SER A 177 -19.78 0.31 13.34
C SER A 177 -18.68 -0.20 14.28
N GLU A 178 -18.06 -1.34 13.97
CA GLU A 178 -16.89 -1.84 14.68
C GLU A 178 -15.69 -0.92 14.53
N LEU A 179 -15.40 -0.45 13.30
CA LEU A 179 -14.36 0.56 13.07
C LEU A 179 -14.64 1.83 13.86
N LEU A 180 -15.89 2.34 13.83
CA LEU A 180 -16.25 3.57 14.54
C LEU A 180 -16.06 3.45 16.06
N ARG A 181 -16.33 2.26 16.63
CA ARG A 181 -16.08 1.98 18.03
C ARG A 181 -14.58 1.99 18.34
N ALA A 182 -13.78 1.27 17.56
CA ALA A 182 -12.33 1.26 17.73
C ALA A 182 -11.73 2.69 17.64
N GLN A 183 -12.22 3.49 16.70
CA GLN A 183 -11.82 4.87 16.53
C GLN A 183 -12.22 5.80 17.70
N GLN A 184 -13.17 5.41 18.54
CA GLN A 184 -13.51 6.15 19.77
C GLN A 184 -12.69 5.70 20.96
N GLU A 185 -12.34 4.42 21.02
CA GLU A 185 -11.65 3.81 22.15
C GLU A 185 -10.11 3.98 22.07
N GLU A 186 -9.55 4.06 20.86
CA GLU A 186 -8.11 4.09 20.61
C GLU A 186 -7.67 5.44 20.02
N GLU A 187 -6.55 5.99 20.52
CA GLU A 187 -5.99 7.28 20.03
C GLU A 187 -5.50 7.20 18.57
N SER A 188 -5.01 6.05 18.16
CA SER A 188 -4.57 5.79 16.78
C SER A 188 -4.56 4.30 16.49
N GLY A 189 -4.75 3.94 15.25
CA GLY A 189 -4.74 2.54 14.83
C GLY A 189 -5.01 2.37 13.35
N THR A 190 -4.98 1.11 12.93
CA THR A 190 -5.32 0.70 11.57
C THR A 190 -6.23 -0.51 11.65
N LEU A 191 -7.38 -0.44 10.98
CA LEU A 191 -8.35 -1.51 10.91
C LEU A 191 -8.81 -1.72 9.47
N ASP A 192 -9.03 -2.97 9.11
CA ASP A 192 -9.76 -3.34 7.90
C ASP A 192 -11.24 -3.54 8.21
N TYR A 193 -12.10 -3.16 7.27
CA TYR A 193 -13.54 -3.20 7.45
C TYR A 193 -14.27 -3.24 6.12
N TYR A 194 -15.50 -3.67 6.15
CA TYR A 194 -16.40 -3.63 4.98
C TYR A 194 -17.31 -2.41 5.06
N SER A 195 -17.39 -1.68 3.94
CA SER A 195 -18.28 -0.53 3.80
C SER A 195 -18.65 -0.32 2.34
N TYR A 196 -19.23 0.81 2.01
CA TYR A 196 -19.65 1.14 0.65
C TYR A 196 -18.77 2.22 0.05
N TRP A 197 -18.66 2.21 -1.28
CA TRP A 197 -18.00 3.29 -2.00
C TRP A 197 -19.02 4.42 -2.20
N TRP A 198 -18.95 5.42 -1.35
CA TRP A 198 -19.99 6.48 -1.24
C TRP A 198 -20.00 7.44 -2.42
N ALA A 199 -18.93 7.55 -3.20
CA ALA A 199 -18.82 8.32 -4.42
C ALA A 199 -19.50 7.63 -5.62
N ASP A 200 -19.73 6.32 -5.56
CA ASP A 200 -20.35 5.55 -6.62
C ASP A 200 -21.87 5.44 -6.40
N PRO A 201 -22.71 5.88 -7.34
CA PRO A 201 -24.17 5.74 -7.23
C PRO A 201 -24.66 4.28 -7.08
N ALA A 202 -23.88 3.30 -7.56
CA ALA A 202 -24.17 1.89 -7.40
C ALA A 202 -23.98 1.41 -5.95
N LEU A 203 -23.19 2.13 -5.15
CA LEU A 203 -22.83 1.81 -3.78
C LEU A 203 -22.28 0.38 -3.63
N PRO A 204 -21.21 0.01 -4.34
CA PRO A 204 -20.63 -1.30 -4.17
C PRO A 204 -20.11 -1.45 -2.73
N ARG A 205 -20.37 -2.62 -2.13
CA ARG A 205 -19.77 -3.00 -0.86
C ARG A 205 -18.34 -3.44 -1.10
N VAL A 206 -17.39 -2.77 -0.49
CA VAL A 206 -15.96 -2.97 -0.70
C VAL A 206 -15.25 -3.23 0.64
N HIS A 207 -14.15 -3.98 0.57
CA HIS A 207 -13.23 -4.16 1.67
C HIS A 207 -12.27 -2.97 1.70
N LYS A 208 -12.14 -2.31 2.84
CA LYS A 208 -11.35 -1.09 3.04
C LYS A 208 -10.39 -1.25 4.21
N ILE A 209 -9.32 -0.49 4.18
CA ILE A 209 -8.43 -0.27 5.31
C ILE A 209 -8.56 1.19 5.73
N SER A 210 -8.66 1.44 7.03
CA SER A 210 -8.65 2.77 7.61
C SER A 210 -7.52 2.88 8.62
N ALA A 211 -6.57 3.79 8.39
CA ALA A 211 -5.69 4.28 9.43
C ALA A 211 -6.31 5.54 10.04
N PHE A 212 -6.23 5.70 11.35
CA PHE A 212 -6.84 6.84 12.04
C PHE A 212 -6.00 7.33 13.20
N ARG A 213 -6.23 8.59 13.59
CA ARG A 213 -5.61 9.23 14.74
C ARG A 213 -6.52 10.29 15.34
N HIS A 214 -6.49 10.41 16.65
CA HIS A 214 -7.12 11.51 17.38
C HIS A 214 -6.34 12.81 17.17
N LEU A 215 -7.06 13.87 16.96
CA LEU A 215 -6.61 15.25 16.94
C LEU A 215 -7.26 15.94 18.14
N ASP A 216 -6.49 16.39 19.11
CA ASP A 216 -7.00 17.18 20.24
C ASP A 216 -7.56 18.52 19.73
N VAL A 217 -8.76 18.84 20.17
CA VAL A 217 -9.46 20.08 19.89
C VAL A 217 -10.01 20.63 21.21
N GLY A 218 -9.12 21.19 22.01
CA GLY A 218 -9.46 21.92 23.25
C GLY A 218 -10.20 21.10 24.30
N GLY A 219 -9.70 19.90 24.61
CA GLY A 219 -10.28 18.97 25.60
C GLY A 219 -11.35 18.04 25.05
N SER A 220 -11.63 18.13 23.75
CA SER A 220 -12.35 17.14 22.96
C SER A 220 -11.42 16.62 21.85
N PHE A 221 -11.85 15.68 21.03
CA PHE A 221 -11.02 15.22 19.92
C PHE A 221 -11.83 15.07 18.63
N TRP A 222 -11.12 15.29 17.53
CA TRP A 222 -11.56 14.87 16.22
C TRP A 222 -10.77 13.65 15.78
N ILE A 223 -11.30 12.92 14.83
CA ILE A 223 -10.68 11.71 14.29
C ILE A 223 -10.33 11.98 12.84
N VAL A 224 -9.04 12.02 12.53
CA VAL A 224 -8.51 12.08 11.17
C VAL A 224 -8.32 10.65 10.70
N SER A 225 -8.89 10.30 9.57
CA SER A 225 -8.84 8.93 9.02
C SER A 225 -8.46 8.95 7.55
N ALA A 226 -7.45 8.16 7.17
CA ALA A 226 -7.16 7.84 5.79
C ALA A 226 -7.83 6.50 5.46
N VAL A 227 -8.55 6.45 4.37
CA VAL A 227 -9.31 5.28 3.91
C VAL A 227 -8.85 4.89 2.52
N VAL A 228 -8.61 3.60 2.29
CA VAL A 228 -8.18 3.06 1.00
C VAL A 228 -8.86 1.72 0.74
N ASP A 229 -9.05 1.37 -0.52
CA ASP A 229 -9.48 0.04 -0.90
C ASP A 229 -8.42 -1.01 -0.55
N TYR A 230 -8.85 -2.11 0.04
CA TYR A 230 -7.97 -3.21 0.40
C TYR A 230 -7.21 -3.76 -0.81
N ASP A 231 -7.88 -3.85 -1.96
CA ASP A 231 -7.29 -4.33 -3.20
C ASP A 231 -6.19 -3.38 -3.73
N ASP A 232 -6.38 -2.07 -3.63
CA ASP A 232 -5.37 -1.07 -3.98
C ASP A 232 -4.11 -1.19 -3.11
N PHE A 233 -4.30 -1.61 -1.87
CA PHE A 233 -3.22 -1.84 -0.92
C PHE A 233 -2.44 -3.12 -1.24
N TYR A 234 -3.11 -4.19 -1.68
CA TYR A 234 -2.52 -5.51 -1.95
C TYR A 234 -2.03 -5.71 -3.38
N GLU A 235 -2.64 -5.05 -4.36
CA GLU A 235 -2.31 -5.26 -5.78
C GLU A 235 -0.82 -5.05 -6.11
N PRO A 236 -0.12 -4.00 -5.62
CA PRO A 236 1.31 -3.84 -5.86
C PRO A 236 2.17 -4.96 -5.25
N VAL A 237 1.72 -5.50 -4.10
CA VAL A 237 2.39 -6.61 -3.41
C VAL A 237 2.24 -7.89 -4.21
N GLN A 238 1.04 -8.19 -4.68
CA GLN A 238 0.74 -9.39 -5.47
C GLN A 238 1.47 -9.37 -6.82
N GLN A 239 1.49 -8.24 -7.51
CA GLN A 239 2.23 -8.09 -8.77
C GLN A 239 3.74 -8.27 -8.57
N SER A 240 4.30 -7.74 -7.49
CA SER A 240 5.71 -7.92 -7.15
C SER A 240 6.03 -9.38 -6.81
N PHE A 241 5.16 -10.05 -6.08
CA PHE A 241 5.29 -11.47 -5.75
C PHE A 241 5.28 -12.35 -7.00
N VAL A 242 4.34 -12.14 -7.92
CA VAL A 242 4.28 -12.88 -9.20
C VAL A 242 5.56 -12.67 -10.02
N LYS A 243 6.09 -11.45 -10.10
CA LYS A 243 7.36 -11.17 -10.79
C LYS A 243 8.52 -11.92 -10.16
N VAL A 244 8.61 -11.94 -8.84
CA VAL A 244 9.65 -12.68 -8.10
C VAL A 244 9.54 -14.18 -8.38
N VAL A 245 8.36 -14.77 -8.30
CA VAL A 245 8.13 -16.20 -8.61
C VAL A 245 8.52 -16.53 -10.04
N LEU A 246 8.18 -15.68 -11.01
CA LEU A 246 8.56 -15.89 -12.42
C LEU A 246 10.07 -15.83 -12.62
N ILE A 247 10.78 -14.90 -11.96
CA ILE A 247 12.25 -14.80 -12.04
C ILE A 247 12.89 -16.06 -11.45
N PHE A 248 12.51 -16.47 -10.24
CA PHE A 248 13.05 -17.67 -9.60
C PHE A 248 12.71 -18.93 -10.40
N GLY A 249 11.50 -19.05 -10.91
CA GLY A 249 11.09 -20.15 -11.79
C GLY A 249 11.92 -20.20 -13.07
N GLY A 250 12.18 -19.06 -13.68
CA GLY A 250 13.05 -18.96 -14.86
C GLY A 250 14.49 -19.40 -14.59
N VAL A 251 15.06 -18.94 -13.48
CA VAL A 251 16.41 -19.35 -13.06
C VAL A 251 16.48 -20.87 -12.77
N ALA A 252 15.49 -21.40 -12.06
CA ALA A 252 15.42 -22.84 -11.78
C ALA A 252 15.32 -23.67 -13.07
N LEU A 253 14.52 -23.22 -14.04
CA LEU A 253 14.40 -23.87 -15.33
C LEU A 253 15.74 -23.90 -16.09
N VAL A 254 16.46 -22.78 -16.11
CA VAL A 254 17.79 -22.69 -16.74
C VAL A 254 18.78 -23.65 -16.06
N LEU A 255 18.77 -23.72 -14.74
CA LEU A 255 19.64 -24.67 -13.99
C LEU A 255 19.30 -26.14 -14.32
N VAL A 256 18.03 -26.50 -14.40
CA VAL A 256 17.59 -27.84 -14.78
C VAL A 256 18.04 -28.19 -16.21
N LEU A 257 17.87 -27.28 -17.15
CA LEU A 257 18.34 -27.45 -18.53
C LEU A 257 19.87 -27.59 -18.60
N PHE A 258 20.58 -26.79 -17.82
CA PHE A 258 22.04 -26.90 -17.74
C PHE A 258 22.48 -28.24 -17.16
N MET A 259 21.87 -28.69 -16.06
CA MET A 259 22.12 -30.03 -15.52
C MET A 259 21.85 -31.13 -16.54
N PHE A 260 20.72 -31.04 -17.26
CA PHE A 260 20.38 -32.02 -18.29
C PHE A 260 21.41 -32.03 -19.44
N GLN A 261 21.90 -30.87 -19.85
CA GLN A 261 22.99 -30.77 -20.83
C GLN A 261 24.28 -31.38 -20.31
N MET A 262 24.63 -31.12 -19.06
CA MET A 262 25.81 -31.72 -18.43
C MET A 262 25.71 -33.25 -18.35
N PHE A 263 24.57 -33.81 -17.97
CA PHE A 263 24.35 -35.26 -17.99
C PHE A 263 24.46 -35.84 -19.40
N ARG A 264 23.94 -35.17 -20.43
CA ARG A 264 24.08 -35.62 -21.82
C ARG A 264 25.53 -35.59 -22.29
N LEU A 265 26.31 -34.58 -21.91
CA LEU A 265 27.74 -34.51 -22.23
C LEU A 265 28.51 -35.60 -21.53
N GLN A 266 28.30 -35.84 -20.26
CA GLN A 266 28.93 -36.94 -19.50
C GLN A 266 28.61 -38.32 -20.10
N GLU A 267 27.39 -38.55 -20.51
CA GLU A 267 26.98 -39.80 -21.17
C GLU A 267 27.70 -39.99 -22.52
N ARG A 268 27.88 -38.92 -23.31
CA ARG A 268 28.67 -38.94 -24.54
C ARG A 268 30.13 -39.25 -24.28
N ASP A 269 30.74 -38.60 -23.31
CA ASP A 269 32.15 -38.83 -22.93
C ASP A 269 32.38 -40.25 -22.46
N ARG A 270 31.45 -40.80 -21.66
CA ARG A 270 31.51 -42.21 -21.25
C ARG A 270 31.44 -43.16 -22.42
N ARG A 271 30.52 -42.94 -23.37
CA ARG A 271 30.42 -43.79 -24.58
C ARG A 271 31.66 -43.69 -25.44
N SER A 272 32.19 -42.52 -25.66
CA SER A 272 33.44 -42.33 -26.42
C SER A 272 34.62 -42.97 -25.71
N ALA A 273 34.73 -42.93 -24.38
CA ALA A 273 35.77 -43.62 -23.64
C ALA A 273 35.69 -45.14 -23.75
N THR A 274 34.44 -45.70 -23.75
CA THR A 274 34.23 -47.16 -23.95
C THR A 274 34.62 -47.59 -25.35
N GLU A 275 34.21 -46.84 -26.38
CA GLU A 275 34.59 -47.14 -27.78
C GLU A 275 36.10 -47.08 -27.98
N ILE A 276 36.81 -46.12 -27.42
CA ILE A 276 38.27 -46.03 -27.49
C ILE A 276 38.94 -47.21 -26.77
N SER A 277 38.39 -47.65 -25.65
CA SER A 277 38.87 -48.83 -24.94
C SER A 277 38.72 -50.12 -25.75
N ASP A 278 37.55 -50.29 -26.34
CA ASP A 278 37.22 -51.45 -27.21
C ASP A 278 38.12 -51.50 -28.48
N LEU A 279 38.35 -50.34 -29.11
CA LEU A 279 39.26 -50.22 -30.25
C LEU A 279 40.71 -50.54 -29.88
N LYS A 280 41.18 -50.11 -28.67
CA LYS A 280 42.51 -50.47 -28.19
C LYS A 280 42.67 -51.98 -27.95
N THR A 281 41.66 -52.59 -27.32
CA THR A 281 41.65 -54.04 -27.06
C THR A 281 41.64 -54.82 -28.39
N LEU A 282 40.83 -54.39 -29.35
CA LEU A 282 40.80 -55.01 -30.69
C LEU A 282 42.16 -54.88 -31.40
N ASN A 283 42.80 -53.71 -31.31
CA ASN A 283 44.11 -53.50 -31.95
C ASN A 283 45.21 -54.35 -31.30
N GLN A 284 45.15 -54.50 -29.97
CA GLN A 284 46.08 -55.41 -29.23
C GLN A 284 45.89 -56.88 -29.64
N THR A 285 44.63 -57.34 -29.76
CA THR A 285 44.34 -58.71 -30.20
C THR A 285 44.76 -58.96 -31.64
N LEU A 286 44.64 -57.98 -32.53
CA LEU A 286 45.12 -58.05 -33.92
C LEU A 286 46.65 -58.11 -33.96
N GLU A 287 47.38 -57.34 -33.16
CA GLU A 287 48.84 -57.41 -33.07
C GLU A 287 49.32 -58.75 -32.51
N GLU A 288 48.64 -59.31 -31.51
CA GLU A 288 48.94 -60.62 -30.98
C GLU A 288 48.71 -61.73 -32.00
N LEU A 289 47.56 -61.65 -32.76
CA LEU A 289 47.28 -62.56 -33.89
C LEU A 289 48.38 -62.49 -34.92
N HIS A 290 48.80 -61.32 -35.33
CA HIS A 290 49.80 -61.09 -36.37
C HIS A 290 51.14 -61.64 -35.94
N ARG A 291 51.55 -61.40 -34.67
CA ARG A 291 52.77 -62.03 -34.08
C ARG A 291 52.68 -63.55 -34.01
N SER A 292 51.54 -64.13 -33.70
CA SER A 292 51.29 -65.55 -33.70
C SER A 292 51.44 -66.19 -35.09
N GLU A 293 50.84 -65.51 -36.13
CA GLU A 293 50.95 -65.90 -37.52
C GLU A 293 52.44 -65.88 -38.01
N GLU A 294 53.16 -64.77 -37.67
CA GLU A 294 54.57 -64.67 -38.02
C GLU A 294 55.41 -65.79 -37.35
N SER A 295 55.14 -66.10 -36.08
CA SER A 295 55.81 -67.13 -35.36
C SER A 295 55.52 -68.51 -35.94
N LEU A 296 54.27 -68.79 -36.33
CA LEU A 296 53.85 -70.00 -37.02
C LEU A 296 54.53 -70.14 -38.38
N ALA A 297 54.55 -69.05 -39.17
CA ALA A 297 55.21 -69.00 -40.47
C ALA A 297 56.75 -69.26 -40.34
N HIS A 298 57.35 -68.69 -39.29
CA HIS A 298 58.77 -68.92 -38.99
C HIS A 298 59.00 -70.35 -38.59
N GLY A 299 58.16 -70.96 -37.73
CA GLY A 299 58.17 -72.35 -37.35
C GLY A 299 58.05 -73.30 -38.52
N GLN A 300 57.12 -73.04 -39.45
CA GLN A 300 56.92 -73.81 -40.69
C GLN A 300 58.12 -73.69 -41.63
N ARG A 301 58.78 -72.53 -41.75
CA ARG A 301 60.00 -72.33 -42.55
C ARG A 301 61.14 -73.15 -41.96
N LEU A 302 61.32 -73.14 -40.62
CA LEU A 302 62.36 -73.95 -39.92
C LEU A 302 62.10 -75.45 -40.09
N GLN A 303 60.83 -75.87 -40.05
CA GLN A 303 60.47 -77.30 -40.21
C GLN A 303 60.71 -77.76 -41.69
N MET A 304 60.43 -76.92 -42.72
CA MET A 304 60.80 -77.21 -44.08
C MET A 304 62.32 -77.24 -44.31
N MET A 305 63.08 -76.34 -43.65
CA MET A 305 64.56 -76.45 -43.69
C MET A 305 65.10 -77.70 -42.99
N GLY A 306 64.46 -78.11 -41.88
CA GLY A 306 64.82 -79.27 -41.13
C GLY A 306 64.58 -80.59 -41.93
N THR A 307 63.50 -80.63 -42.70
CA THR A 307 63.20 -81.76 -43.57
C THR A 307 64.12 -81.88 -44.81
N LEU A 308 64.63 -80.72 -45.30
CA LEU A 308 65.62 -80.70 -46.40
C LEU A 308 67.01 -81.05 -46.04
N THR A 309 67.42 -80.97 -44.72
CA THR A 309 68.76 -81.31 -44.21
C THR A 309 68.86 -82.71 -43.61
N GLY A 310 67.73 -83.40 -43.41
CA GLY A 310 67.64 -84.73 -42.82
C GLY A 310 67.57 -85.92 -43.76
N GLY A 311 67.92 -85.74 -45.07
CA GLY A 311 68.07 -86.88 -46.01
C GLY A 311 69.48 -87.44 -46.03
N ASP A 312 69.59 -88.66 -45.79
CA ASP A 312 70.70 -89.58 -45.88
C ASP A 312 71.48 -89.94 -44.52
N ARG A 313 71.03 -91.00 -43.95
CA ARG A 313 71.89 -92.25 -43.92
C ARG A 313 71.14 -93.38 -43.21
N PRO A 314 71.24 -94.56 -43.82
CA PRO A 314 70.78 -95.82 -43.22
C PRO A 314 71.95 -96.58 -42.55
N LEU A 315 71.61 -97.71 -42.02
CA LEU A 315 72.45 -98.83 -41.56
C LEU A 315 72.79 -98.75 -40.04
N SER A 316 72.80 -99.76 -39.39
CA SER A 316 72.65 -101.21 -39.50
C SER A 316 72.79 -101.81 -38.17
N SER A 317 72.05 -102.84 -37.93
CA SER A 317 72.43 -104.12 -37.34
C SER A 317 73.05 -104.15 -35.91
N ILE A 318 72.54 -105.03 -35.22
CA ILE A 318 73.04 -106.26 -34.59
C ILE A 318 73.02 -106.30 -33.09
N THR A 319 72.26 -107.24 -32.55
CA THR A 319 72.53 -108.30 -31.56
C THR A 319 73.05 -107.90 -30.20
N TYR A 320 72.42 -108.25 -29.26
CA TYR A 320 72.36 -109.42 -28.33
C TYR A 320 71.26 -109.20 -27.32
#